data_f8e3f39021d57c1070f1a5ae18231a14
#
_entry.id   f8e3f39021d57c1070f1a5ae18231a14
#
_cell.length_a   1.000
_cell.length_b   1.000
_cell.length_c   1.000
_cell.angle_alpha   90.00
_cell.angle_beta   90.00
_cell.angle_gamma   90.00
#
_symmetry.space_group_name_H-M   'P 1'
#
loop_
_entity.id
_entity.type
_entity.pdbx_description
1 polymer ?
#
loop_
_entity_poly.entity_id
_entity_poly.type
_entity_poly.pdbx_seq_one_letter_code
_entity_poly.pdbx_strand_id
1 'polypeptide(L)'
;VQVCIADTANEVLAATASTATTVTKKKNGLYKEKGKNYYYTNGKKIKNQWKTVKGKKYYFGPKYYAVTYHNKINGKIYVFDTFGKLLNGKKSRIVNVGKNSYYVNKYGIPSTGWLYLSDKNLYYADSWGRFYKNRTYESIKFNGKGQAAKNDMRTLKIKCMDIVKRNTNSKMSKSQKLRACWNYVVRNTYYSSRYYPNLRQNNWWRTTALRTLGTGSGNCYGYACAFAALAREIGYDPYVVCGRVPGTRDGAWDGYTRHSWVLINGYHYDPEGQAKGWHTGVYGTSRYGMSYQVQKKVNFRTGNGN
;
A
#
# COMPACT_ATOMS: atom_id res chain seq x y z
N VAL A 1 -56.97 90.17 29.64
CA VAL A 1 -56.21 89.40 30.63
C VAL A 1 -56.10 87.97 30.12
N GLN A 2 -54.96 87.61 29.70
CA GLN A 2 -54.73 86.25 29.17
C GLN A 2 -53.52 85.66 29.91
N VAL A 3 -53.75 84.58 30.61
CA VAL A 3 -52.73 83.85 31.40
C VAL A 3 -52.07 82.81 30.50
N CYS A 4 -50.81 82.92 30.30
CA CYS A 4 -50.00 81.89 29.67
C CYS A 4 -49.56 80.86 30.73
N ILE A 5 -49.91 79.63 30.52
CA ILE A 5 -49.42 78.46 31.32
C ILE A 5 -48.20 77.90 30.57
N ALA A 6 -47.05 77.86 31.20
CA ALA A 6 -45.84 77.25 30.68
C ALA A 6 -45.84 75.77 31.07
N ASP A 7 -45.86 74.89 30.05
CA ASP A 7 -45.63 73.46 30.22
C ASP A 7 -44.14 73.17 30.38
N THR A 8 -43.76 72.64 31.52
CA THR A 8 -42.40 72.09 31.74
C THR A 8 -42.40 70.63 31.34
N ALA A 9 -41.87 70.34 30.18
CA ALA A 9 -41.59 68.97 29.76
C ALA A 9 -40.38 68.44 30.53
N ASN A 10 -40.65 67.46 31.35
CA ASN A 10 -39.58 66.63 32.00
C ASN A 10 -39.01 65.68 30.99
N GLU A 11 -37.86 65.92 30.40
CA GLU A 11 -37.08 64.92 29.65
C GLU A 11 -36.42 63.96 30.62
N VAL A 12 -36.93 62.75 30.70
CA VAL A 12 -36.28 61.61 31.33
C VAL A 12 -35.21 61.15 30.37
N LEU A 13 -33.96 61.50 30.58
CA LEU A 13 -32.81 60.86 29.93
C LEU A 13 -32.69 59.42 30.41
N ALA A 14 -33.13 58.50 29.58
CA ALA A 14 -32.83 57.07 29.75
C ALA A 14 -31.36 56.85 29.45
N ALA A 15 -30.56 56.71 30.50
CA ALA A 15 -29.19 56.22 30.38
C ALA A 15 -29.21 54.79 29.87
N THR A 16 -28.96 54.59 28.59
CA THR A 16 -28.64 53.30 28.04
C THR A 16 -27.28 52.83 28.60
N ALA A 17 -27.33 52.04 29.65
CA ALA A 17 -26.17 51.31 30.11
C ALA A 17 -25.71 50.34 29.03
N SER A 18 -24.74 50.75 28.23
CA SER A 18 -23.96 49.86 27.36
C SER A 18 -23.20 48.90 28.26
N THR A 19 -23.74 47.71 28.44
CA THR A 19 -22.99 46.59 29.00
C THR A 19 -21.90 46.21 28.00
N ALA A 20 -20.77 46.89 28.10
CA ALA A 20 -19.56 46.47 27.43
C ALA A 20 -19.19 45.09 28.02
N THR A 21 -19.56 44.05 27.30
CA THR A 21 -19.08 42.70 27.59
C THR A 21 -17.57 42.73 27.41
N THR A 22 -16.84 42.84 28.52
CA THR A 22 -15.38 42.70 28.54
C THR A 22 -15.06 41.30 28.08
N VAL A 23 -14.79 41.13 26.79
CA VAL A 23 -14.28 39.86 26.22
C VAL A 23 -12.90 39.69 26.82
N THR A 24 -12.82 38.91 27.90
CA THR A 24 -11.54 38.57 28.54
C THR A 24 -10.68 37.81 27.51
N LYS A 25 -9.60 38.46 27.10
CA LYS A 25 -8.65 37.94 26.14
C LYS A 25 -8.06 36.63 26.68
N LYS A 26 -8.29 35.52 25.98
CA LYS A 26 -7.77 34.23 26.41
C LYS A 26 -6.25 34.24 26.55
N LYS A 27 -5.74 33.71 27.67
CA LYS A 27 -4.30 33.48 27.88
C LYS A 27 -3.76 32.50 26.85
N ASN A 28 -2.46 32.51 26.61
CA ASN A 28 -1.79 31.57 25.73
C ASN A 28 -2.04 30.13 26.23
N GLY A 29 -2.48 29.25 25.36
CA GLY A 29 -2.78 27.87 25.75
C GLY A 29 -3.75 27.12 24.82
N LEU A 30 -3.94 25.86 25.14
CA LEU A 30 -4.86 24.95 24.46
C LEU A 30 -6.25 25.03 25.10
N TYR A 31 -7.27 25.28 24.30
CA TYR A 31 -8.67 25.38 24.73
C TYR A 31 -9.57 24.50 23.87
N LYS A 32 -10.51 23.80 24.50
CA LYS A 32 -11.53 23.01 23.82
C LYS A 32 -12.80 23.88 23.64
N GLU A 33 -13.23 24.01 22.38
CA GLU A 33 -14.44 24.76 22.02
C GLU A 33 -15.26 23.91 21.01
N LYS A 34 -16.54 23.69 21.35
CA LYS A 34 -17.47 22.90 20.48
C LYS A 34 -16.83 21.60 19.99
N GLY A 35 -16.18 20.87 20.91
CA GLY A 35 -15.55 19.57 20.62
C GLY A 35 -14.22 19.61 19.88
N LYS A 36 -13.68 20.79 19.54
CA LYS A 36 -12.41 20.98 18.83
C LYS A 36 -11.40 21.69 19.71
N ASN A 37 -10.12 21.38 19.53
CA ASN A 37 -9.02 21.99 20.25
C ASN A 37 -8.43 23.15 19.44
N TYR A 38 -8.28 24.30 20.06
CA TYR A 38 -7.68 25.51 19.53
C TYR A 38 -6.51 25.91 20.41
N TYR A 39 -5.48 26.49 19.83
CA TYR A 39 -4.41 27.12 20.60
C TYR A 39 -4.47 28.62 20.43
N TYR A 40 -4.42 29.37 21.54
CA TYR A 40 -4.40 30.82 21.58
C TYR A 40 -3.01 31.34 21.86
N THR A 41 -2.61 32.34 21.11
CA THR A 41 -1.42 33.14 21.37
C THR A 41 -1.83 34.62 21.32
N ASN A 42 -1.56 35.37 22.40
CA ASN A 42 -1.94 36.78 22.54
C ASN A 42 -3.44 37.05 22.26
N GLY A 43 -4.28 36.11 22.69
CA GLY A 43 -5.73 36.20 22.53
C GLY A 43 -6.26 35.86 21.14
N LYS A 44 -5.41 35.40 20.20
CA LYS A 44 -5.79 35.02 18.86
C LYS A 44 -5.54 33.50 18.64
N LYS A 45 -6.42 32.85 17.90
CA LYS A 45 -6.24 31.47 17.47
C LYS A 45 -5.12 31.37 16.45
N ILE A 46 -4.26 30.36 16.57
CA ILE A 46 -3.23 30.07 15.58
C ILE A 46 -3.78 29.14 14.47
N LYS A 47 -3.18 29.18 13.27
CA LYS A 47 -3.50 28.31 12.13
C LYS A 47 -2.25 27.95 11.33
N ASN A 48 -2.35 26.85 10.57
CA ASN A 48 -1.30 26.39 9.64
C ASN A 48 0.07 26.24 10.29
N GLN A 49 0.12 25.77 11.53
CA GLN A 49 1.39 25.61 12.24
C GLN A 49 1.36 24.51 13.30
N TRP A 50 2.54 23.98 13.55
CA TRP A 50 2.80 23.05 14.62
C TRP A 50 2.91 23.77 15.98
N LYS A 51 2.46 23.09 17.03
CA LYS A 51 2.64 23.55 18.41
C LYS A 51 2.84 22.35 19.33
N THR A 52 3.80 22.49 20.24
CA THR A 52 3.98 21.52 21.32
C THR A 52 3.41 22.08 22.61
N VAL A 53 2.53 21.33 23.25
CA VAL A 53 1.85 21.69 24.50
C VAL A 53 2.03 20.57 25.51
N LYS A 54 2.72 20.84 26.61
CA LYS A 54 3.01 19.85 27.66
C LYS A 54 3.58 18.52 27.07
N GLY A 55 4.55 18.65 26.18
CA GLY A 55 5.22 17.51 25.52
C GLY A 55 4.40 16.82 24.41
N LYS A 56 3.17 17.23 24.15
CA LYS A 56 2.30 16.70 23.10
C LYS A 56 2.34 17.61 21.88
N LYS A 57 2.51 17.06 20.68
CA LYS A 57 2.62 17.80 19.44
C LYS A 57 1.28 17.83 18.71
N TYR A 58 0.89 19.00 18.24
CA TYR A 58 -0.36 19.27 17.51
C TYR A 58 -0.06 20.03 16.22
N TYR A 59 -0.92 19.90 15.22
CA TYR A 59 -0.94 20.78 14.06
C TYR A 59 -2.30 21.49 13.98
N PHE A 60 -2.29 22.82 14.00
CA PHE A 60 -3.49 23.63 13.86
C PHE A 60 -3.66 23.97 12.38
N GLY A 61 -4.72 23.43 11.76
CA GLY A 61 -4.97 23.56 10.34
C GLY A 61 -5.54 24.92 9.92
N PRO A 62 -5.95 25.08 8.66
CA PRO A 62 -6.46 26.34 8.13
C PRO A 62 -7.75 26.82 8.80
N LYS A 63 -8.48 25.92 9.45
CA LYS A 63 -9.70 26.22 10.21
C LYS A 63 -9.42 26.50 11.70
N TYR A 64 -8.16 26.74 12.07
CA TYR A 64 -7.69 27.11 13.41
C TYR A 64 -7.73 26.01 14.47
N TYR A 65 -8.37 24.87 14.25
CA TYR A 65 -8.38 23.78 15.22
C TYR A 65 -7.33 22.70 14.91
N ALA A 66 -6.97 21.96 15.94
CA ALA A 66 -6.06 20.82 15.82
C ALA A 66 -6.64 19.80 14.87
N VAL A 67 -5.87 19.38 13.86
CA VAL A 67 -6.25 18.31 12.95
C VAL A 67 -6.26 16.95 13.66
N THR A 68 -7.12 16.05 13.20
CA THR A 68 -7.32 14.72 13.77
C THR A 68 -7.22 13.68 12.68
N TYR A 69 -7.05 12.41 13.03
CA TYR A 69 -6.88 11.30 12.08
C TYR A 69 -5.62 11.47 11.22
N HIS A 70 -5.67 11.15 9.94
CA HIS A 70 -4.57 11.35 9.01
C HIS A 70 -4.71 12.68 8.28
N ASN A 71 -3.62 13.42 8.18
CA ASN A 71 -3.57 14.69 7.46
C ASN A 71 -2.24 14.83 6.71
N LYS A 72 -2.33 15.40 5.51
CA LYS A 72 -1.14 15.73 4.71
C LYS A 72 -0.69 17.15 5.04
N ILE A 73 0.53 17.27 5.55
CA ILE A 73 1.14 18.54 5.95
C ILE A 73 2.50 18.62 5.26
N ASN A 74 2.69 19.65 4.42
CA ASN A 74 3.92 19.85 3.65
C ASN A 74 4.38 18.57 2.91
N GLY A 75 3.43 17.89 2.23
CA GLY A 75 3.70 16.70 1.42
C GLY A 75 3.83 15.39 2.20
N LYS A 76 3.88 15.41 3.54
CA LYS A 76 3.95 14.22 4.39
C LYS A 76 2.64 13.98 5.10
N ILE A 77 2.25 12.71 5.23
CA ILE A 77 1.07 12.30 5.99
C ILE A 77 1.47 12.06 7.44
N TYR A 78 0.68 12.60 8.36
CA TYR A 78 0.84 12.40 9.81
C TYR A 78 -0.47 11.88 10.39
N VAL A 79 -0.39 11.08 11.44
CA VAL A 79 -1.55 10.53 12.14
C VAL A 79 -1.68 11.14 13.53
N PHE A 80 -2.87 11.64 13.81
CA PHE A 80 -3.26 12.28 15.06
C PHE A 80 -4.38 11.49 15.72
N ASP A 81 -4.45 11.51 17.04
CA ASP A 81 -5.59 10.97 17.76
C ASP A 81 -6.87 11.84 17.58
N THR A 82 -7.96 11.43 18.19
CA THR A 82 -9.24 12.16 18.10
C THR A 82 -9.23 13.52 18.82
N PHE A 83 -8.21 13.79 19.64
CA PHE A 83 -8.00 15.07 20.30
C PHE A 83 -7.01 15.98 19.56
N GLY A 84 -6.40 15.48 18.49
CA GLY A 84 -5.41 16.21 17.69
C GLY A 84 -3.96 16.05 18.14
N LYS A 85 -3.69 15.11 19.10
CA LYS A 85 -2.32 14.80 19.49
C LYS A 85 -1.66 13.94 18.40
N LEU A 86 -0.47 14.34 17.92
CA LEU A 86 0.33 13.52 17.01
C LEU A 86 0.69 12.19 17.66
N LEU A 87 0.50 11.10 16.91
CA LEU A 87 0.81 9.74 17.34
C LEU A 87 2.28 9.37 17.02
N ASN A 88 3.20 10.24 17.41
CA ASN A 88 4.63 9.97 17.42
C ASN A 88 5.02 9.08 18.63
N GLY A 89 6.27 8.63 18.69
CA GLY A 89 6.73 7.80 19.81
C GLY A 89 8.18 7.35 19.66
N LYS A 90 8.59 6.38 20.48
CA LYS A 90 9.98 5.88 20.48
C LYS A 90 10.25 4.89 19.33
N LYS A 91 9.25 4.14 18.91
CA LYS A 91 9.35 3.10 17.88
C LYS A 91 8.09 3.03 17.02
N SER A 92 8.20 2.37 15.88
CA SER A 92 7.04 2.08 15.03
C SER A 92 6.06 1.14 15.73
N ARG A 93 4.76 1.38 15.53
CA ARG A 93 3.68 0.60 16.15
C ARG A 93 2.37 0.75 15.40
N ILE A 94 1.44 -0.17 15.63
CA ILE A 94 0.05 -0.02 15.20
C ILE A 94 -0.65 0.95 16.16
N VAL A 95 -1.39 1.89 15.59
CA VAL A 95 -2.27 2.82 16.32
C VAL A 95 -3.69 2.75 15.76
N ASN A 96 -4.68 2.90 16.63
CA ASN A 96 -6.09 2.91 16.25
C ASN A 96 -6.67 4.30 16.52
N VAL A 97 -7.33 4.89 15.53
CA VAL A 97 -8.00 6.19 15.64
C VAL A 97 -9.39 6.07 15.03
N GLY A 98 -10.43 6.06 15.85
CA GLY A 98 -11.78 5.76 15.43
C GLY A 98 -11.87 4.37 14.78
N LYS A 99 -12.39 4.30 13.57
CA LYS A 99 -12.49 3.04 12.79
C LYS A 99 -11.19 2.64 12.09
N ASN A 100 -10.23 3.54 12.00
CA ASN A 100 -9.01 3.35 11.23
C ASN A 100 -7.87 2.81 12.09
N SER A 101 -7.02 2.00 11.47
CA SER A 101 -5.75 1.54 12.04
C SER A 101 -4.62 1.90 11.10
N TYR A 102 -3.47 2.24 11.66
CA TYR A 102 -2.28 2.67 10.96
C TYR A 102 -1.05 2.02 11.57
N TYR A 103 -0.01 1.79 10.77
CA TYR A 103 1.31 1.47 11.29
C TYR A 103 2.19 2.71 11.16
N VAL A 104 2.42 3.40 12.27
CA VAL A 104 3.16 4.67 12.29
C VAL A 104 4.59 4.48 12.76
N ASN A 105 5.51 5.27 12.20
CA ASN A 105 6.89 5.34 12.68
C ASN A 105 7.02 6.26 13.91
N LYS A 106 8.24 6.44 14.40
CA LYS A 106 8.52 7.31 15.56
C LYS A 106 8.09 8.76 15.37
N TYR A 107 7.91 9.22 14.15
CA TYR A 107 7.49 10.59 13.82
C TYR A 107 5.97 10.74 13.63
N GLY A 108 5.20 9.66 13.79
CA GLY A 108 3.75 9.66 13.53
C GLY A 108 3.38 9.59 12.04
N ILE A 109 4.32 9.16 11.19
CA ILE A 109 4.11 9.00 9.75
C ILE A 109 3.69 7.56 9.49
N PRO A 110 2.53 7.32 8.81
CA PRO A 110 2.05 5.98 8.54
C PRO A 110 2.79 5.35 7.36
N SER A 111 2.98 4.04 7.43
CA SER A 111 3.41 3.22 6.30
C SER A 111 2.23 2.92 5.38
N THR A 112 2.50 2.72 4.08
CA THR A 112 1.53 2.40 3.04
C THR A 112 1.90 1.10 2.32
N GLY A 113 0.94 0.49 1.63
CA GLY A 113 1.14 -0.76 0.89
C GLY A 113 1.13 -2.00 1.79
N TRP A 114 1.79 -3.04 1.34
CA TRP A 114 1.89 -4.32 2.05
C TRP A 114 2.85 -4.24 3.23
N LEU A 115 2.41 -4.73 4.40
CA LEU A 115 3.16 -4.69 5.65
C LEU A 115 3.12 -6.07 6.32
N TYR A 116 4.27 -6.73 6.42
CA TYR A 116 4.43 -7.92 7.25
C TYR A 116 5.15 -7.52 8.53
N LEU A 117 4.43 -7.53 9.64
CA LEU A 117 4.90 -6.94 10.90
C LEU A 117 5.45 -8.00 11.88
N SER A 118 6.05 -7.52 12.96
CA SER A 118 6.65 -8.37 14.01
C SER A 118 5.65 -9.30 14.72
N ASP A 119 4.36 -8.98 14.68
CA ASP A 119 3.27 -9.83 15.18
C ASP A 119 2.95 -11.01 14.26
N LYS A 120 3.73 -11.19 13.19
CA LYS A 120 3.55 -12.22 12.16
C LYS A 120 2.23 -12.12 11.39
N ASN A 121 1.60 -10.96 11.39
CA ASN A 121 0.45 -10.68 10.55
C ASN A 121 0.82 -9.86 9.32
N LEU A 122 0.11 -10.11 8.24
CA LEU A 122 0.18 -9.34 7.01
C LEU A 122 -0.98 -8.37 6.96
N TYR A 123 -0.68 -7.12 6.64
CA TYR A 123 -1.63 -6.01 6.49
C TYR A 123 -1.47 -5.36 5.12
N TYR A 124 -2.49 -4.65 4.68
CA TYR A 124 -2.38 -3.72 3.57
C TYR A 124 -2.92 -2.35 3.99
N ALA A 125 -2.13 -1.31 3.75
CA ALA A 125 -2.50 0.07 4.04
C ALA A 125 -2.66 0.87 2.74
N ASP A 126 -3.73 1.66 2.64
CA ASP A 126 -3.97 2.53 1.50
C ASP A 126 -2.98 3.71 1.43
N SER A 127 -3.15 4.59 0.46
CA SER A 127 -2.29 5.76 0.26
C SER A 127 -2.29 6.77 1.43
N TRP A 128 -3.26 6.68 2.33
CA TRP A 128 -3.34 7.46 3.57
C TRP A 128 -2.79 6.69 4.79
N GLY A 129 -2.35 5.45 4.60
CA GLY A 129 -1.87 4.57 5.66
C GLY A 129 -2.98 3.81 6.41
N ARG A 130 -4.24 3.90 5.98
CA ARG A 130 -5.36 3.20 6.62
C ARG A 130 -5.34 1.73 6.26
N PHE A 131 -5.41 0.86 7.26
CA PHE A 131 -5.49 -0.58 7.02
C PHE A 131 -6.78 -0.97 6.31
N TYR A 132 -6.68 -1.87 5.34
CA TYR A 132 -7.82 -2.59 4.80
C TYR A 132 -8.42 -3.49 5.86
N LYS A 133 -9.73 -3.39 6.09
CA LYS A 133 -10.50 -4.16 7.07
C LYS A 133 -11.78 -4.70 6.43
N ASN A 134 -12.17 -5.93 6.81
CA ASN A 134 -13.41 -6.58 6.34
C ASN A 134 -13.58 -6.55 4.82
N ARG A 135 -12.48 -6.76 4.08
CA ARG A 135 -12.48 -6.73 2.61
C ARG A 135 -11.42 -7.66 2.04
N THR A 136 -11.55 -7.96 0.75
CA THR A 136 -10.58 -8.73 -0.01
C THR A 136 -9.81 -7.80 -0.95
N TYR A 137 -8.49 -8.00 -1.03
CA TYR A 137 -7.60 -7.31 -1.96
C TYR A 137 -6.54 -8.30 -2.47
N GLU A 138 -6.35 -8.36 -3.81
CA GLU A 138 -5.44 -9.30 -4.48
C GLU A 138 -5.62 -10.77 -3.99
N SER A 139 -6.86 -11.22 -3.87
CA SER A 139 -7.27 -12.55 -3.39
C SER A 139 -6.89 -12.85 -1.92
N ILE A 140 -6.55 -11.83 -1.14
CA ILE A 140 -6.28 -11.94 0.29
C ILE A 140 -7.40 -11.25 1.06
N LYS A 141 -8.04 -11.99 1.96
CA LYS A 141 -9.13 -11.50 2.82
C LYS A 141 -8.56 -10.93 4.11
N PHE A 142 -8.98 -9.72 4.48
CA PHE A 142 -8.63 -9.05 5.73
C PHE A 142 -9.81 -9.06 6.70
N ASN A 143 -9.54 -9.32 7.98
CA ASN A 143 -10.54 -9.28 9.04
C ASN A 143 -10.79 -7.84 9.56
N GLY A 144 -11.62 -7.71 10.58
CA GLY A 144 -11.95 -6.41 11.21
C GLY A 144 -10.77 -5.69 11.88
N LYS A 145 -9.67 -6.41 12.17
CA LYS A 145 -8.41 -5.84 12.68
C LYS A 145 -7.42 -5.50 11.55
N GLY A 146 -7.76 -5.81 10.31
CA GLY A 146 -6.88 -5.62 9.15
C GLY A 146 -5.86 -6.74 8.94
N GLN A 147 -5.98 -7.86 9.65
CA GLN A 147 -5.10 -9.00 9.53
C GLN A 147 -5.53 -9.88 8.35
N ALA A 148 -4.58 -10.26 7.50
CA ALA A 148 -4.80 -11.17 6.38
C ALA A 148 -5.12 -12.58 6.86
N ALA A 149 -6.10 -13.23 6.23
CA ALA A 149 -6.40 -14.63 6.47
C ALA A 149 -5.18 -15.53 6.14
N LYS A 150 -4.96 -16.56 6.94
CA LYS A 150 -3.88 -17.54 6.75
C LYS A 150 -4.26 -18.52 5.64
N ASN A 151 -3.73 -18.31 4.43
CA ASN A 151 -3.93 -19.17 3.27
C ASN A 151 -2.70 -19.11 2.35
N ASP A 152 -2.72 -19.87 1.25
CA ASP A 152 -1.61 -19.94 0.30
C ASP A 152 -1.29 -18.60 -0.36
N MET A 153 -2.30 -17.76 -0.60
CA MET A 153 -2.10 -16.44 -1.21
C MET A 153 -1.32 -15.51 -0.29
N ARG A 154 -1.65 -15.52 1.02
CA ARG A 154 -0.88 -14.81 2.03
C ARG A 154 0.55 -15.34 2.11
N THR A 155 0.73 -16.65 2.12
CA THR A 155 2.05 -17.29 2.18
C THR A 155 2.90 -16.91 0.97
N LEU A 156 2.34 -16.94 -0.23
CA LEU A 156 3.02 -16.50 -1.45
C LEU A 156 3.42 -15.02 -1.36
N LYS A 157 2.53 -14.15 -0.89
CA LYS A 157 2.80 -12.72 -0.76
C LYS A 157 3.97 -12.46 0.17
N ILE A 158 3.96 -13.06 1.35
CA ILE A 158 5.06 -12.93 2.34
C ILE A 158 6.37 -13.46 1.76
N LYS A 159 6.34 -14.59 1.07
CA LYS A 159 7.52 -15.18 0.43
C LYS A 159 8.11 -14.26 -0.63
N CYS A 160 7.27 -13.69 -1.49
CA CYS A 160 7.72 -12.73 -2.51
C CYS A 160 8.30 -11.46 -1.89
N MET A 161 7.64 -10.90 -0.87
CA MET A 161 8.14 -9.72 -0.14
C MET A 161 9.53 -9.98 0.47
N ASP A 162 9.73 -11.15 1.09
CA ASP A 162 11.01 -11.53 1.69
C ASP A 162 12.13 -11.69 0.64
N ILE A 163 11.85 -12.38 -0.47
CA ILE A 163 12.81 -12.55 -1.56
C ILE A 163 13.21 -11.19 -2.15
N VAL A 164 12.23 -10.34 -2.47
CA VAL A 164 12.48 -9.00 -3.01
C VAL A 164 13.30 -8.18 -2.04
N LYS A 165 12.95 -8.16 -0.76
CA LYS A 165 13.69 -7.42 0.28
C LYS A 165 15.15 -7.85 0.38
N ARG A 166 15.45 -9.14 0.27
CA ARG A 166 16.83 -9.67 0.38
C ARG A 166 17.67 -9.47 -0.88
N ASN A 167 17.03 -9.32 -2.05
CA ASN A 167 17.73 -9.25 -3.33
C ASN A 167 17.71 -7.86 -3.98
N THR A 168 17.05 -6.88 -3.36
CA THR A 168 16.93 -5.51 -3.87
C THR A 168 17.13 -4.48 -2.77
N ASN A 169 17.31 -3.21 -3.17
CA ASN A 169 17.38 -2.09 -2.25
C ASN A 169 16.67 -0.84 -2.82
N SER A 170 16.56 0.20 -2.01
CA SER A 170 15.87 1.44 -2.38
C SER A 170 16.56 2.27 -3.47
N LYS A 171 17.85 2.03 -3.74
CA LYS A 171 18.61 2.73 -4.78
C LYS A 171 18.44 2.11 -6.17
N MET A 172 17.93 0.88 -6.23
CA MET A 172 17.69 0.18 -7.50
C MET A 172 16.48 0.76 -8.21
N SER A 173 16.60 0.97 -9.53
CA SER A 173 15.46 1.24 -10.40
C SER A 173 14.53 0.02 -10.48
N LYS A 174 13.31 0.22 -10.95
CA LYS A 174 12.34 -0.87 -11.15
C LYS A 174 12.89 -1.97 -12.07
N SER A 175 13.58 -1.59 -13.14
CA SER A 175 14.21 -2.55 -14.07
C SER A 175 15.40 -3.30 -13.43
N GLN A 176 16.19 -2.65 -12.61
CA GLN A 176 17.25 -3.32 -11.85
C GLN A 176 16.68 -4.33 -10.83
N LYS A 177 15.58 -3.99 -10.17
CA LYS A 177 14.86 -4.92 -9.29
C LYS A 177 14.32 -6.13 -10.07
N LEU A 178 13.79 -5.91 -11.29
CA LEU A 178 13.33 -7.01 -12.15
C LEU A 178 14.48 -7.96 -12.49
N ARG A 179 15.63 -7.43 -12.85
CA ARG A 179 16.84 -8.25 -13.13
C ARG A 179 17.30 -9.02 -11.89
N ALA A 180 17.23 -8.41 -10.71
CA ALA A 180 17.58 -9.11 -9.47
C ALA A 180 16.59 -10.27 -9.18
N CYS A 181 15.29 -10.07 -9.40
CA CYS A 181 14.29 -11.13 -9.29
C CYS A 181 14.51 -12.25 -10.31
N TRP A 182 14.85 -11.90 -11.55
CA TRP A 182 15.24 -12.85 -12.57
C TRP A 182 16.43 -13.70 -12.14
N ASN A 183 17.51 -13.06 -11.72
CA ASN A 183 18.71 -13.73 -11.27
C ASN A 183 18.45 -14.67 -10.10
N TYR A 184 17.56 -14.26 -9.18
CA TYR A 184 17.15 -15.12 -8.06
C TYR A 184 16.51 -16.40 -8.56
N VAL A 185 15.52 -16.32 -9.46
CA VAL A 185 14.81 -17.48 -9.99
C VAL A 185 15.75 -18.39 -10.77
N VAL A 186 16.57 -17.85 -11.66
CA VAL A 186 17.52 -18.62 -12.48
C VAL A 186 18.53 -19.39 -11.61
N ARG A 187 19.02 -18.77 -10.54
CA ARG A 187 20.06 -19.37 -9.67
C ARG A 187 19.51 -20.29 -8.59
N ASN A 188 18.27 -20.10 -8.17
CA ASN A 188 17.69 -20.81 -7.02
C ASN A 188 16.58 -21.77 -7.40
N THR A 189 16.40 -22.06 -8.68
CA THR A 189 15.41 -23.02 -9.15
C THR A 189 16.11 -24.14 -9.93
N TYR A 190 15.86 -25.38 -9.51
CA TYR A 190 16.32 -26.57 -10.20
C TYR A 190 15.18 -27.18 -11.02
N TYR A 191 15.49 -27.63 -12.23
CA TYR A 191 14.48 -28.27 -13.08
C TYR A 191 14.00 -29.60 -12.51
N SER A 192 12.69 -29.78 -12.46
CA SER A 192 12.04 -31.03 -12.08
C SER A 192 10.72 -31.20 -12.81
N SER A 193 10.52 -32.32 -13.43
CA SER A 193 9.27 -32.74 -14.10
C SER A 193 8.28 -33.45 -13.19
N ARG A 194 8.57 -33.56 -11.89
CA ARG A 194 7.72 -34.32 -10.93
C ARG A 194 6.35 -33.69 -10.70
N TYR A 195 6.18 -32.40 -10.99
CA TYR A 195 4.92 -31.70 -10.80
C TYR A 195 4.56 -30.91 -12.06
N TYR A 196 3.39 -31.19 -12.61
CA TYR A 196 2.75 -30.37 -13.64
C TYR A 196 1.46 -29.76 -13.08
N PRO A 197 1.25 -28.45 -13.21
CA PRO A 197 0.03 -27.83 -12.71
C PRO A 197 -1.18 -28.26 -13.54
N ASN A 198 -2.32 -28.45 -12.88
CA ASN A 198 -3.60 -28.55 -13.56
C ASN A 198 -4.05 -27.17 -14.01
N LEU A 199 -3.89 -26.86 -15.29
CA LEU A 199 -4.19 -25.53 -15.86
C LEU A 199 -5.68 -25.15 -15.85
N ARG A 200 -6.58 -26.11 -15.52
CA ARG A 200 -8.01 -25.86 -15.33
C ARG A 200 -8.35 -25.48 -13.89
N GLN A 201 -7.47 -25.75 -12.95
CA GLN A 201 -7.67 -25.41 -11.54
C GLN A 201 -7.53 -23.91 -11.33
N ASN A 202 -8.42 -23.32 -10.53
CA ASN A 202 -8.33 -21.92 -10.16
C ASN A 202 -7.04 -21.65 -9.36
N ASN A 203 -6.43 -20.50 -9.61
CA ASN A 203 -5.18 -20.08 -8.96
C ASN A 203 -3.95 -21.00 -9.21
N TRP A 204 -3.97 -21.88 -10.21
CA TRP A 204 -2.87 -22.81 -10.50
C TRP A 204 -1.51 -22.09 -10.64
N TRP A 205 -1.49 -20.92 -11.25
CA TRP A 205 -0.27 -20.13 -11.45
C TRP A 205 0.32 -19.61 -10.13
N ARG A 206 -0.52 -19.28 -9.15
CA ARG A 206 -0.11 -18.81 -7.81
C ARG A 206 0.37 -19.96 -6.94
N THR A 207 -0.35 -21.08 -6.94
CA THR A 207 0.07 -22.28 -6.19
C THR A 207 1.35 -22.87 -6.77
N THR A 208 1.54 -22.83 -8.10
CA THR A 208 2.78 -23.23 -8.76
C THR A 208 3.94 -22.32 -8.37
N ALA A 209 3.74 -20.99 -8.34
CA ALA A 209 4.73 -20.04 -7.88
C ALA A 209 5.14 -20.31 -6.43
N LEU A 210 4.16 -20.50 -5.54
CA LEU A 210 4.41 -20.80 -4.13
C LEU A 210 5.22 -22.08 -3.95
N ARG A 211 4.83 -23.15 -4.66
CA ARG A 211 5.56 -24.40 -4.64
C ARG A 211 7.01 -24.24 -5.10
N THR A 212 7.23 -23.61 -6.24
CA THR A 212 8.57 -23.43 -6.81
C THR A 212 9.45 -22.55 -5.93
N LEU A 213 8.94 -21.42 -5.46
CA LEU A 213 9.70 -20.53 -4.54
C LEU A 213 9.94 -21.17 -3.17
N GLY A 214 9.06 -22.08 -2.73
CA GLY A 214 9.20 -22.80 -1.46
C GLY A 214 10.18 -23.95 -1.52
N THR A 215 10.21 -24.72 -2.63
CA THR A 215 11.03 -25.92 -2.78
C THR A 215 12.34 -25.68 -3.53
N GLY A 216 12.46 -24.57 -4.27
CA GLY A 216 13.57 -24.35 -5.21
C GLY A 216 13.54 -25.28 -6.42
N SER A 217 12.38 -25.84 -6.78
CA SER A 217 12.27 -26.86 -7.82
C SER A 217 10.99 -26.65 -8.65
N GLY A 218 11.11 -26.80 -9.97
CA GLY A 218 9.98 -26.70 -10.88
C GLY A 218 10.33 -27.00 -12.33
N ASN A 219 9.33 -27.24 -13.16
CA ASN A 219 9.46 -27.30 -14.61
C ASN A 219 9.29 -25.89 -15.22
N CYS A 220 9.07 -25.81 -16.53
CA CYS A 220 8.86 -24.52 -17.22
C CYS A 220 7.74 -23.66 -16.56
N TYR A 221 6.65 -24.27 -16.15
CA TYR A 221 5.58 -23.56 -15.42
C TYR A 221 6.06 -23.04 -14.07
N GLY A 222 6.87 -23.81 -13.37
CA GLY A 222 7.45 -23.42 -12.09
C GLY A 222 8.35 -22.18 -12.22
N TYR A 223 9.28 -22.20 -13.18
CA TYR A 223 10.15 -21.07 -13.48
C TYR A 223 9.36 -19.83 -13.88
N ALA A 224 8.40 -19.97 -14.81
CA ALA A 224 7.59 -18.87 -15.29
C ALA A 224 6.73 -18.26 -14.17
N CYS A 225 6.02 -19.08 -13.39
CA CYS A 225 5.16 -18.62 -12.30
C CYS A 225 5.96 -17.99 -11.17
N ALA A 226 7.13 -18.52 -10.82
CA ALA A 226 8.01 -17.95 -9.79
C ALA A 226 8.51 -16.55 -10.19
N PHE A 227 8.97 -16.40 -11.44
CA PHE A 227 9.42 -15.10 -11.94
C PHE A 227 8.26 -14.10 -12.05
N ALA A 228 7.10 -14.54 -12.56
CA ALA A 228 5.92 -13.68 -12.64
C ALA A 228 5.46 -13.19 -11.25
N ALA A 229 5.50 -14.05 -10.23
CA ALA A 229 5.16 -13.66 -8.87
C ALA A 229 6.08 -12.56 -8.32
N LEU A 230 7.39 -12.68 -8.53
CA LEU A 230 8.36 -11.66 -8.11
C LEU A 230 8.25 -10.37 -8.94
N ALA A 231 8.01 -10.48 -10.25
CA ALA A 231 7.77 -9.32 -11.11
C ALA A 231 6.53 -8.53 -10.68
N ARG A 232 5.44 -9.24 -10.33
CA ARG A 232 4.25 -8.60 -9.75
C ARG A 232 4.57 -7.88 -8.45
N GLU A 233 5.36 -8.49 -7.58
CA GLU A 233 5.72 -7.92 -6.28
C GLU A 233 6.43 -6.57 -6.41
N ILE A 234 7.25 -6.39 -7.41
CA ILE A 234 7.94 -5.13 -7.69
C ILE A 234 7.14 -4.16 -8.59
N GLY A 235 5.87 -4.49 -8.89
CA GLY A 235 4.90 -3.59 -9.54
C GLY A 235 4.79 -3.74 -11.05
N TYR A 236 5.26 -4.82 -11.65
CA TYR A 236 4.95 -5.16 -13.04
C TYR A 236 3.60 -5.87 -13.16
N ASP A 237 3.10 -5.99 -14.38
CA ASP A 237 1.87 -6.72 -14.73
C ASP A 237 2.20 -7.92 -15.66
N PRO A 238 2.75 -9.00 -15.11
CA PRO A 238 3.21 -10.13 -15.88
C PRO A 238 2.07 -11.07 -16.29
N TYR A 239 2.19 -11.64 -17.48
CA TYR A 239 1.38 -12.77 -17.96
C TYR A 239 2.23 -14.03 -17.98
N VAL A 240 1.71 -15.12 -17.44
CA VAL A 240 2.27 -16.47 -17.64
C VAL A 240 1.68 -17.02 -18.94
N VAL A 241 2.54 -17.33 -19.87
CA VAL A 241 2.17 -17.93 -21.15
C VAL A 241 2.23 -19.45 -21.02
N CYS A 242 1.15 -20.12 -21.36
CA CYS A 242 1.10 -21.56 -21.56
C CYS A 242 1.07 -21.80 -23.07
N GLY A 243 2.11 -22.42 -23.59
CA GLY A 243 2.25 -22.62 -25.02
C GLY A 243 2.98 -23.89 -25.38
N ARG A 244 3.46 -23.94 -26.59
CA ARG A 244 4.26 -25.05 -27.15
C ARG A 244 5.42 -24.48 -27.95
N VAL A 245 6.54 -25.14 -27.88
CA VAL A 245 7.77 -24.81 -28.60
C VAL A 245 8.30 -26.06 -29.30
N PRO A 246 9.16 -25.95 -30.31
CA PRO A 246 9.79 -27.13 -30.94
C PRO A 246 10.47 -28.02 -29.89
N GLY A 247 10.19 -29.30 -29.95
CA GLY A 247 10.76 -30.27 -29.00
C GLY A 247 10.02 -31.60 -29.05
N THR A 248 10.65 -32.65 -28.55
CA THR A 248 10.17 -34.04 -28.63
C THR A 248 9.67 -34.60 -27.29
N ARG A 249 9.79 -33.85 -26.21
CA ARG A 249 9.48 -34.33 -24.85
C ARG A 249 8.06 -34.93 -24.72
N ASP A 250 7.07 -34.27 -25.35
CA ASP A 250 5.67 -34.73 -25.28
C ASP A 250 5.29 -35.77 -26.33
N GLY A 251 6.20 -36.11 -27.24
CA GLY A 251 5.97 -37.08 -28.29
C GLY A 251 4.88 -36.71 -29.30
N ALA A 252 4.54 -35.42 -29.40
CA ALA A 252 3.52 -34.96 -30.34
C ALA A 252 4.00 -35.06 -31.78
N TRP A 253 3.11 -35.49 -32.71
CA TRP A 253 3.39 -35.70 -34.12
C TRP A 253 3.87 -34.45 -34.86
N ASP A 254 3.49 -33.24 -34.38
CA ASP A 254 3.87 -31.95 -34.96
C ASP A 254 5.25 -31.43 -34.51
N GLY A 255 5.97 -32.19 -33.68
CA GLY A 255 7.29 -31.83 -33.20
C GLY A 255 7.30 -30.69 -32.18
N TYR A 256 6.16 -30.36 -31.56
CA TYR A 256 6.06 -29.36 -30.51
C TYR A 256 5.82 -29.96 -29.13
N THR A 257 6.41 -29.36 -28.11
CA THR A 257 6.27 -29.75 -26.70
C THR A 257 5.75 -28.63 -25.86
N ARG A 258 5.06 -28.94 -24.79
CA ARG A 258 4.56 -27.93 -23.83
C ARG A 258 5.71 -27.09 -23.27
N HIS A 259 5.46 -25.79 -23.18
CA HIS A 259 6.38 -24.84 -22.57
C HIS A 259 5.63 -23.66 -21.95
N SER A 260 6.29 -22.99 -20.99
CA SER A 260 5.74 -21.82 -20.33
C SER A 260 6.83 -20.78 -20.14
N TRP A 261 6.47 -19.52 -20.37
CA TRP A 261 7.35 -18.36 -20.16
C TRP A 261 6.51 -17.15 -19.72
N VAL A 262 7.11 -15.98 -19.64
CA VAL A 262 6.46 -14.77 -19.13
C VAL A 262 6.47 -13.67 -20.19
N LEU A 263 5.37 -12.93 -20.28
CA LEU A 263 5.26 -11.67 -21.01
C LEU A 263 5.09 -10.51 -20.04
N ILE A 264 5.90 -9.46 -20.20
CA ILE A 264 5.73 -8.18 -19.49
C ILE A 264 5.81 -7.08 -20.54
N ASN A 265 4.76 -6.29 -20.68
CA ASN A 265 4.66 -5.21 -21.69
C ASN A 265 4.99 -5.68 -23.10
N GLY A 266 4.60 -6.90 -23.47
CA GLY A 266 4.86 -7.49 -24.78
C GLY A 266 6.27 -8.07 -24.98
N TYR A 267 7.15 -7.97 -23.99
CA TYR A 267 8.49 -8.55 -24.01
C TYR A 267 8.52 -9.94 -23.38
N HIS A 268 9.31 -10.81 -23.99
CA HIS A 268 9.44 -12.22 -23.57
C HIS A 268 10.53 -12.41 -22.53
N TYR A 269 10.21 -13.25 -21.54
CA TYR A 269 11.12 -13.66 -20.45
C TYR A 269 10.98 -15.17 -20.23
N ASP A 270 12.05 -15.92 -20.46
CA ASP A 270 12.07 -17.37 -20.26
C ASP A 270 13.18 -17.78 -19.28
N PRO A 271 12.87 -17.82 -17.98
CA PRO A 271 13.89 -18.12 -16.97
C PRO A 271 14.39 -19.58 -17.03
N GLU A 272 13.57 -20.54 -17.48
CA GLU A 272 14.06 -21.91 -17.72
C GLU A 272 15.04 -21.92 -18.90
N GLY A 273 14.72 -21.23 -20.00
CA GLY A 273 15.62 -21.12 -21.14
C GLY A 273 16.99 -20.58 -20.75
N GLN A 274 17.04 -19.58 -19.88
CA GLN A 274 18.29 -19.06 -19.33
C GLN A 274 19.00 -20.13 -18.46
N ALA A 275 18.30 -20.78 -17.55
CA ALA A 275 18.89 -21.77 -16.64
C ALA A 275 19.42 -22.99 -17.38
N LYS A 276 18.82 -23.34 -18.52
CA LYS A 276 19.23 -24.48 -19.37
C LYS A 276 20.23 -24.11 -20.46
N GLY A 277 20.60 -22.82 -20.56
CA GLY A 277 21.54 -22.36 -21.57
C GLY A 277 20.98 -22.31 -22.99
N TRP A 278 19.66 -22.18 -23.16
CA TRP A 278 19.05 -22.00 -24.48
C TRP A 278 19.30 -20.57 -24.98
N HIS A 279 19.70 -20.43 -26.22
CA HIS A 279 19.98 -19.12 -26.83
C HIS A 279 18.70 -18.54 -27.49
N THR A 280 17.65 -18.35 -26.71
CA THR A 280 16.32 -18.02 -27.23
C THR A 280 15.90 -16.57 -26.97
N GLY A 281 16.84 -15.69 -26.55
CA GLY A 281 16.48 -14.32 -26.23
C GLY A 281 15.54 -14.26 -25.03
N VAL A 282 16.04 -14.69 -23.88
CA VAL A 282 15.24 -15.09 -22.73
C VAL A 282 14.92 -14.01 -21.73
N TYR A 283 15.51 -12.81 -21.85
CA TYR A 283 15.27 -11.71 -20.92
C TYR A 283 14.87 -10.42 -21.66
N GLY A 284 13.58 -10.10 -21.63
CA GLY A 284 13.05 -8.83 -22.13
C GLY A 284 13.24 -8.62 -23.63
N THR A 285 13.08 -9.67 -24.44
CA THR A 285 13.23 -9.60 -25.89
C THR A 285 11.90 -9.34 -26.58
N SER A 286 11.89 -8.50 -27.62
CA SER A 286 10.70 -8.21 -28.42
C SER A 286 10.23 -9.43 -29.23
N ARG A 287 11.13 -10.37 -29.50
CA ARG A 287 10.83 -11.64 -30.18
C ARG A 287 11.32 -12.79 -29.32
N TYR A 288 10.52 -13.85 -29.28
CA TYR A 288 10.95 -15.12 -28.73
C TYR A 288 11.84 -15.83 -29.76
N GLY A 289 13.00 -16.32 -29.34
CA GLY A 289 14.05 -16.78 -30.23
C GLY A 289 13.81 -18.13 -30.92
N MET A 290 12.63 -18.72 -30.75
CA MET A 290 12.18 -19.92 -31.47
C MET A 290 10.71 -19.76 -31.88
N SER A 291 10.24 -20.59 -32.80
CA SER A 291 8.81 -20.65 -33.12
C SER A 291 8.02 -21.11 -31.90
N TYR A 292 6.79 -20.65 -31.78
CA TYR A 292 5.94 -21.00 -30.64
C TYR A 292 4.46 -20.94 -30.99
N GLN A 293 3.68 -21.67 -30.22
CA GLN A 293 2.22 -21.63 -30.25
C GLN A 293 1.73 -21.20 -28.85
N VAL A 294 0.85 -20.22 -28.79
CA VAL A 294 0.20 -19.81 -27.54
C VAL A 294 -1.14 -20.54 -27.42
N GLN A 295 -1.33 -21.27 -26.33
CA GLN A 295 -2.60 -21.92 -26.00
C GLN A 295 -3.40 -21.05 -25.02
N LYS A 296 -2.72 -20.39 -24.07
CA LYS A 296 -3.33 -19.62 -23.00
C LYS A 296 -2.34 -18.62 -22.41
N LYS A 297 -2.84 -17.45 -22.04
CA LYS A 297 -2.11 -16.50 -21.21
C LYS A 297 -2.90 -16.24 -19.92
N VAL A 298 -2.21 -16.11 -18.80
CA VAL A 298 -2.83 -15.81 -17.51
C VAL A 298 -2.14 -14.61 -16.89
N ASN A 299 -2.91 -13.51 -16.68
CA ASN A 299 -2.42 -12.37 -15.93
C ASN A 299 -2.17 -12.79 -14.48
N PHE A 300 -0.95 -12.60 -14.00
CA PHE A 300 -0.59 -13.10 -12.67
C PHE A 300 -1.41 -12.44 -11.55
N ARG A 301 -1.74 -11.17 -11.69
CA ARG A 301 -2.49 -10.39 -10.70
C ARG A 301 -3.98 -10.70 -10.70
N THR A 302 -4.62 -10.73 -11.87
CA THR A 302 -6.09 -10.83 -12.01
C THR A 302 -6.58 -12.26 -12.27
N GLY A 303 -5.73 -13.12 -12.83
CA GLY A 303 -6.12 -14.43 -13.32
C GLY A 303 -6.84 -14.39 -14.66
N ASN A 304 -7.07 -13.22 -15.21
CA ASN A 304 -7.68 -13.08 -16.53
C ASN A 304 -6.64 -13.44 -17.61
N GLY A 305 -7.09 -14.06 -18.68
CA GLY A 305 -6.28 -14.44 -19.80
C GLY A 305 -7.02 -14.23 -21.12
N ASN A 306 -6.27 -14.09 -22.18
CA ASN A 306 -6.78 -14.08 -23.56
C ASN A 306 -6.47 -15.42 -24.21
#